data_24f46b4c3cff7080564cba61cbf32861
#
_entry.id   24f46b4c3cff7080564cba61cbf32861
#
_cell.length_a   1.000
_cell.length_b   1.000
_cell.length_c   1.000
_cell.angle_alpha   90.00
_cell.angle_beta   90.00
_cell.angle_gamma   90.00
#
_symmetry.space_group_name_H-M   'P 1'
#
loop_
_entity.id
_entity.type
_entity.pdbx_description
1 polymer ?
#
loop_
_entity_poly.entity_id
_entity_poly.type
_entity_poly.pdbx_seq_one_letter_code
_entity_poly.pdbx_strand_id
1 'polypeptide(L)'
;MMRPSYRSPKGAAVDKLDIPQGTLDLMILTILAREPMHGYGISQRLAVLSHDQFRVNPGSLFPSLYRLEEDGKLKADWRATENSRRAKYYRLTAAGRRQLEQHRERWDRVCFAVTSVLEGA
;
A
#
# COMPACT_ATOMS: atom_id res chain seq x y z
N MET A 1 -13.30 13.73 -10.85
CA MET A 1 -13.43 14.08 -9.42
C MET A 1 -12.15 14.70 -8.91
N MET A 2 -12.25 15.88 -8.39
CA MET A 2 -11.07 16.58 -7.86
C MET A 2 -10.68 15.99 -6.51
N ARG A 3 -9.41 15.66 -6.38
CA ARG A 3 -8.89 15.25 -5.08
C ARG A 3 -8.69 16.50 -4.23
N PRO A 4 -9.06 16.44 -2.93
CA PRO A 4 -8.75 17.54 -2.04
C PRO A 4 -7.24 17.74 -1.97
N SER A 5 -6.82 19.01 -2.01
CA SER A 5 -5.42 19.33 -1.84
C SER A 5 -5.02 19.09 -0.41
N TYR A 6 -4.09 18.19 -0.19
CA TYR A 6 -3.52 18.01 1.13
C TYR A 6 -2.38 19.01 1.33
N ARG A 7 -2.43 19.72 2.44
CA ARG A 7 -1.34 20.61 2.85
C ARG A 7 -0.61 20.00 4.02
N SER A 8 0.68 19.73 3.82
CA SER A 8 1.52 19.31 4.92
C SER A 8 1.64 20.44 5.94
N PRO A 9 1.55 20.14 7.24
CA PRO A 9 1.75 21.16 8.27
C PRO A 9 3.14 21.75 8.16
N LYS A 10 3.23 23.07 8.13
CA LYS A 10 4.52 23.74 8.08
C LYS A 10 5.27 23.55 9.38
N GLY A 11 6.54 23.18 9.27
CA GLY A 11 7.45 23.08 10.41
C GLY A 11 7.19 21.95 11.37
N ALA A 12 6.21 21.09 11.07
CA ALA A 12 6.01 19.90 11.86
C ALA A 12 7.06 18.87 11.48
N ALA A 13 7.75 18.31 12.49
CA ALA A 13 8.42 17.04 12.28
C ALA A 13 7.36 16.10 11.70
N VAL A 14 7.71 15.37 10.64
CA VAL A 14 6.76 14.45 10.02
C VAL A 14 6.52 13.32 11.01
N ASP A 15 5.47 13.44 11.82
CA ASP A 15 4.99 12.34 12.62
C ASP A 15 4.44 11.30 11.67
N LYS A 16 4.95 10.09 11.80
CA LYS A 16 4.48 9.00 10.97
C LYS A 16 3.02 8.74 11.30
N LEU A 17 2.20 8.70 10.26
CA LEU A 17 0.82 8.33 10.42
C LEU A 17 0.70 6.83 10.66
N ASP A 18 -0.20 6.45 11.54
CA ASP A 18 -0.59 5.06 11.64
C ASP A 18 -1.36 4.67 10.38
N ILE A 19 -1.04 3.51 9.84
CA ILE A 19 -1.75 3.01 8.66
C ILE A 19 -3.09 2.44 9.13
N PRO A 20 -4.22 2.99 8.66
CA PRO A 20 -5.52 2.47 9.03
C PRO A 20 -5.67 1.00 8.62
N GLN A 21 -6.42 0.25 9.41
CA GLN A 21 -6.65 -1.16 9.15
C GLN A 21 -7.28 -1.35 7.77
N GLY A 22 -6.77 -2.30 7.00
CA GLY A 22 -7.22 -2.57 5.64
C GLY A 22 -6.56 -1.71 4.57
N THR A 23 -6.01 -0.56 4.95
CA THR A 23 -5.38 0.37 4.01
C THR A 23 -4.03 -0.14 3.54
N LEU A 24 -3.31 -0.86 4.39
CA LEU A 24 -2.02 -1.43 4.01
C LEU A 24 -2.18 -2.42 2.86
N ASP A 25 -3.20 -3.28 2.90
CA ASP A 25 -3.46 -4.21 1.81
C ASP A 25 -3.72 -3.47 0.50
N LEU A 26 -4.52 -2.41 0.53
CA LEU A 26 -4.79 -1.59 -0.65
C LEU A 26 -3.51 -1.04 -1.25
N MET A 27 -2.61 -0.54 -0.41
CA MET A 27 -1.35 0.04 -0.87
C MET A 27 -0.41 -1.02 -1.43
N ILE A 28 -0.32 -2.18 -0.78
CA ILE A 28 0.50 -3.30 -1.28
C ILE A 28 0.00 -3.73 -2.67
N LEU A 29 -1.30 -3.95 -2.81
CA LEU A 29 -1.88 -4.36 -4.09
C LEU A 29 -1.64 -3.31 -5.18
N THR A 30 -1.74 -2.04 -4.83
CA THR A 30 -1.51 -0.94 -5.77
C THR A 30 -0.06 -0.92 -6.27
N ILE A 31 0.88 -1.09 -5.35
CA ILE A 31 2.31 -1.11 -5.69
C ILE A 31 2.61 -2.29 -6.61
N LEU A 32 2.10 -3.47 -6.28
CA LEU A 32 2.35 -4.69 -7.06
C LEU A 32 1.59 -4.74 -8.38
N ALA A 33 0.59 -3.89 -8.56
CA ALA A 33 -0.10 -3.79 -9.84
C ALA A 33 0.82 -3.25 -10.94
N ARG A 34 1.87 -2.55 -10.59
CA ARG A 34 2.83 -2.02 -11.57
C ARG A 34 3.89 -3.03 -11.94
N GLU A 35 4.48 -3.69 -10.94
CA GLU A 35 5.53 -4.67 -11.20
C GLU A 35 5.73 -5.56 -9.97
N PRO A 36 6.25 -6.77 -10.17
CA PRO A 36 6.62 -7.63 -9.04
C PRO A 36 7.72 -6.97 -8.22
N MET A 37 7.71 -7.25 -6.89
CA MET A 37 8.64 -6.60 -5.98
C MET A 37 8.81 -7.44 -4.74
N HIS A 38 10.01 -7.42 -4.16
CA HIS A 38 10.26 -8.04 -2.86
C HIS A 38 9.80 -7.13 -1.73
N GLY A 39 9.69 -7.68 -0.51
CA GLY A 39 9.14 -6.95 0.63
C GLY A 39 9.85 -5.63 0.93
N TYR A 40 11.18 -5.64 0.88
CA TYR A 40 11.94 -4.42 1.12
C TYR A 40 11.63 -3.34 0.08
N GLY A 41 11.53 -3.75 -1.18
CA GLY A 41 11.16 -2.82 -2.26
C GLY A 41 9.77 -2.25 -2.08
N ILE A 42 8.82 -3.07 -1.64
CA ILE A 42 7.46 -2.61 -1.33
C ILE A 42 7.49 -1.55 -0.23
N SER A 43 8.24 -1.82 0.83
CA SER A 43 8.37 -0.89 1.96
C SER A 43 8.96 0.44 1.53
N GLN A 44 10.02 0.41 0.72
CA GLN A 44 10.65 1.63 0.22
C GLN A 44 9.71 2.41 -0.70
N ARG A 45 9.03 1.71 -1.60
CA ARG A 45 8.11 2.35 -2.54
C ARG A 45 6.94 3.00 -1.81
N LEU A 46 6.43 2.34 -0.79
CA LEU A 46 5.36 2.88 0.02
C LEU A 46 5.78 4.19 0.71
N ALA A 47 6.97 4.23 1.29
CA ALA A 47 7.48 5.43 1.91
C ALA A 47 7.62 6.57 0.90
N VAL A 48 8.21 6.29 -0.27
CA VAL A 48 8.41 7.30 -1.31
C VAL A 48 7.06 7.83 -1.83
N LEU A 49 6.16 6.93 -2.20
CA LEU A 49 4.86 7.32 -2.79
C LEU A 49 3.97 8.05 -1.80
N SER A 50 4.11 7.77 -0.51
CA SER A 50 3.31 8.45 0.53
C SER A 50 3.99 9.72 1.03
N HIS A 51 5.07 10.17 0.40
CA HIS A 51 5.86 11.32 0.85
C HIS A 51 6.29 11.18 2.30
N ASP A 52 6.77 9.99 2.65
CA ASP A 52 7.22 9.60 4.00
C ASP A 52 6.14 9.66 5.09
N GLN A 53 4.87 9.81 4.71
CA GLN A 53 3.77 9.78 5.70
C GLN A 53 3.57 8.38 6.26
N PHE A 54 3.76 7.35 5.45
CA PHE A 54 3.64 5.97 5.87
C PHE A 54 4.97 5.26 5.78
N ARG A 55 5.40 4.70 6.90
CA ARG A 55 6.53 3.79 6.96
C ARG A 55 6.05 2.52 7.62
N VAL A 56 6.04 1.44 6.85
CA VAL A 56 5.60 0.16 7.38
C VAL A 56 6.81 -0.60 7.91
N ASN A 57 6.71 -1.12 9.12
CA ASN A 57 7.76 -1.96 9.67
C ASN A 57 7.56 -3.41 9.19
N PRO A 58 8.62 -4.24 9.25
CA PRO A 58 8.52 -5.64 8.82
C PRO A 58 7.47 -6.44 9.59
N GLY A 59 7.27 -6.11 10.87
CA GLY A 59 6.27 -6.80 11.70
C GLY A 59 4.84 -6.59 11.25
N SER A 60 4.56 -5.54 10.48
CA SER A 60 3.25 -5.30 9.89
C SER A 60 3.20 -5.73 8.42
N LEU A 61 4.29 -5.51 7.69
CA LEU A 61 4.32 -5.77 6.25
C LEU A 61 4.26 -7.26 5.94
N PHE A 62 5.14 -8.06 6.56
CA PHE A 62 5.26 -9.47 6.20
C PHE A 62 4.03 -10.29 6.56
N PRO A 63 3.36 -10.09 7.70
CA PRO A 63 2.08 -10.75 7.95
C PRO A 63 1.01 -10.42 6.90
N SER A 64 0.97 -9.18 6.43
CA SER A 64 0.03 -8.78 5.37
C SER A 64 0.35 -9.48 4.06
N LEU A 65 1.62 -9.53 3.67
CA LEU A 65 2.05 -10.24 2.46
C LEU A 65 1.73 -11.74 2.56
N TYR A 66 2.00 -12.35 3.71
CA TYR A 66 1.69 -13.75 3.92
C TYR A 66 0.20 -14.03 3.77
N ARG A 67 -0.63 -13.21 4.41
CA ARG A 67 -2.08 -13.40 4.35
C ARG A 67 -2.61 -13.22 2.94
N LEU A 68 -2.13 -12.20 2.23
CA LEU A 68 -2.55 -11.97 0.83
C LEU A 68 -2.11 -13.12 -0.08
N GLU A 69 -0.94 -13.69 0.16
CA GLU A 69 -0.48 -14.86 -0.58
C GLU A 69 -1.35 -16.08 -0.28
N GLU A 70 -1.64 -16.33 1.01
CA GLU A 70 -2.51 -17.43 1.42
C GLU A 70 -3.92 -17.31 0.82
N ASP A 71 -4.41 -16.08 0.69
CA ASP A 71 -5.73 -15.82 0.12
C ASP A 71 -5.73 -15.83 -1.42
N GLY A 72 -4.59 -16.16 -2.04
CA GLY A 72 -4.49 -16.23 -3.48
C GLY A 72 -4.49 -14.88 -4.19
N LYS A 73 -4.32 -13.79 -3.46
CA LYS A 73 -4.26 -12.44 -4.05
C LYS A 73 -2.87 -12.11 -4.59
N LEU A 74 -1.85 -12.72 -4.01
CA LEU A 74 -0.46 -12.61 -4.44
C LEU A 74 0.09 -13.98 -4.72
N LYS A 75 1.05 -14.03 -5.63
CA LYS A 75 1.88 -15.20 -5.88
C LYS A 75 3.33 -14.76 -5.76
N ALA A 76 4.16 -15.64 -5.24
CA ALA A 76 5.56 -15.29 -4.99
C ALA A 76 6.49 -16.32 -5.59
N ASP A 77 7.66 -15.84 -6.01
CA ASP A 77 8.76 -16.69 -6.44
C ASP A 77 10.07 -16.10 -5.96
N TRP A 78 11.07 -16.97 -5.84
CA TRP A 78 12.40 -16.57 -5.41
C TRP A 78 13.23 -16.18 -6.61
N ARG A 79 13.87 -15.01 -6.53
CA ARG A 79 14.73 -14.51 -7.60
C ARG A 79 16.04 -14.00 -7.03
N ALA A 80 17.09 -14.01 -7.86
CA ALA A 80 18.34 -13.37 -7.51
C ALA A 80 18.18 -11.85 -7.54
N THR A 81 18.71 -11.17 -6.55
CA THR A 81 18.78 -9.72 -6.52
C THR A 81 20.11 -9.25 -7.12
N GLU A 82 20.28 -7.93 -7.28
CA GLU A 82 21.51 -7.32 -7.78
C GLU A 82 22.74 -7.70 -6.96
N ASN A 83 22.55 -7.99 -5.67
CA ASN A 83 23.63 -8.38 -4.77
C ASN A 83 23.85 -9.88 -4.69
N SER A 84 23.40 -10.65 -5.67
CA SER A 84 23.50 -12.11 -5.73
C SER A 84 22.78 -12.81 -4.57
N ARG A 85 21.94 -12.12 -3.83
CA ARG A 85 21.10 -12.71 -2.79
C ARG A 85 19.75 -13.04 -3.37
N ARG A 86 19.17 -14.13 -2.90
CA ARG A 86 17.82 -14.51 -3.31
C ARG A 86 16.81 -13.73 -2.46
N ALA A 87 15.78 -13.22 -3.10
CA ALA A 87 14.68 -12.54 -2.43
C ALA A 87 13.36 -13.09 -2.96
N LYS A 88 12.37 -13.08 -2.11
CA LYS A 88 11.02 -13.51 -2.46
C LYS A 88 10.29 -12.33 -3.11
N TYR A 89 9.99 -12.48 -4.40
CA TYR A 89 9.27 -11.47 -5.18
C TYR A 89 7.80 -11.81 -5.23
N TYR A 90 6.97 -10.83 -4.93
CA TYR A 90 5.53 -10.96 -4.94
C TYR A 90 4.97 -10.33 -6.20
N ARG A 91 3.95 -10.93 -6.75
CA ARG A 91 3.23 -10.36 -7.90
C ARG A 91 1.74 -10.51 -7.70
N LEU A 92 0.98 -9.62 -8.34
CA LEU A 92 -0.46 -9.61 -8.25
C LEU A 92 -1.04 -10.75 -9.10
N THR A 93 -1.99 -11.49 -8.54
CA THR A 93 -2.76 -12.48 -9.29
C THR A 93 -4.00 -11.80 -9.90
N ALA A 94 -4.73 -12.53 -10.75
CA ALA A 94 -6.02 -12.03 -11.26
C ALA A 94 -6.99 -11.74 -10.11
N ALA A 95 -7.02 -12.62 -9.10
CA ALA A 95 -7.83 -12.40 -7.90
C ALA A 95 -7.38 -11.16 -7.12
N GLY A 96 -6.07 -10.94 -7.04
CA GLY A 96 -5.52 -9.75 -6.40
C GLY A 96 -5.89 -8.48 -7.14
N ARG A 97 -5.89 -8.52 -8.45
CA ARG A 97 -6.29 -7.37 -9.26
C ARG A 97 -7.77 -7.01 -9.05
N ARG A 98 -8.64 -8.03 -8.98
CA ARG A 98 -10.06 -7.79 -8.65
C ARG A 98 -10.22 -7.20 -7.24
N GLN A 99 -9.45 -7.71 -6.29
CA GLN A 99 -9.45 -7.20 -4.92
C GLN A 99 -9.02 -5.73 -4.88
N LEU A 100 -7.99 -5.38 -5.66
CA LEU A 100 -7.52 -4.01 -5.76
C LEU A 100 -8.62 -3.08 -6.25
N GLU A 101 -9.32 -3.46 -7.31
CA GLU A 101 -10.39 -2.64 -7.87
C GLU A 101 -11.51 -2.41 -6.85
N GLN A 102 -11.92 -3.44 -6.13
CA GLN A 102 -12.94 -3.35 -5.09
C GLN A 102 -12.52 -2.46 -3.94
N HIS A 103 -11.28 -2.63 -3.47
CA HIS A 103 -10.72 -1.82 -2.39
C HIS A 103 -10.61 -0.36 -2.79
N ARG A 104 -10.17 -0.10 -4.02
CA ARG A 104 -10.00 1.25 -4.53
C ARG A 104 -11.33 1.97 -4.63
N GLU A 105 -12.34 1.32 -5.15
CA GLU A 105 -13.69 1.87 -5.23
C GLU A 105 -14.24 2.20 -3.85
N ARG A 106 -14.07 1.29 -2.90
CA ARG A 106 -14.51 1.53 -1.51
C ARG A 106 -13.78 2.70 -0.90
N TRP A 107 -12.47 2.78 -1.12
CA TRP A 107 -11.65 3.88 -0.61
C TRP A 107 -12.11 5.21 -1.17
N ASP A 108 -12.37 5.29 -2.47
CA ASP A 108 -12.84 6.52 -3.09
C ASP A 108 -14.17 6.96 -2.48
N ARG A 109 -15.08 6.04 -2.19
CA ARG A 109 -16.35 6.36 -1.53
C ARG A 109 -16.14 6.85 -0.10
N VAL A 110 -15.22 6.23 0.63
CA VAL A 110 -14.90 6.66 1.99
C VAL A 110 -14.33 8.08 1.98
N CYS A 111 -13.38 8.35 1.10
CA CYS A 111 -12.78 9.68 0.96
C CYS A 111 -13.84 10.71 0.61
N PHE A 112 -14.72 10.42 -0.31
CA PHE A 112 -15.81 11.32 -0.69
C PHE A 112 -16.71 11.61 0.50
N ALA A 113 -17.12 10.57 1.23
CA ALA A 113 -18.01 10.72 2.37
C ALA A 113 -17.38 11.55 3.50
N VAL A 114 -16.12 11.23 3.83
CA VAL A 114 -15.42 11.96 4.91
C VAL A 114 -15.20 13.42 4.50
N THR A 115 -14.75 13.67 3.29
CA THR A 115 -14.54 15.02 2.78
C THR A 115 -15.84 15.82 2.79
N SER A 116 -16.94 15.19 2.38
CA SER A 116 -18.26 15.82 2.39
C SER A 116 -18.68 16.24 3.80
N VAL A 117 -18.44 15.39 4.79
CA VAL A 117 -18.76 15.72 6.17
C VAL A 117 -17.89 16.88 6.66
N LEU A 118 -16.59 16.84 6.38
CA LEU A 118 -15.67 17.88 6.82
C LEU A 118 -16.00 19.23 6.19
N GLU A 119 -16.43 19.27 4.95
CA GLU A 119 -16.77 20.52 4.25
C GLU A 119 -18.16 21.01 4.61
N GLY A 120 -19.09 20.11 4.95
CA GLY A 120 -20.47 20.49 5.24
C GLY A 120 -20.75 20.84 6.70
N ALA A 121 -19.80 20.58 7.58
CA ALA A 121 -20.01 20.83 9.02
C ALA A 121 -19.65 22.26 9.41
#